data_0a901c7acce8724447907ac0319e01c0
#
_entry.id   0a901c7acce8724447907ac0319e01c0
#
_cell.length_a   1.000
_cell.length_b   1.000
_cell.length_c   1.000
_cell.angle_alpha   90.00
_cell.angle_beta   90.00
_cell.angle_gamma   90.00
#
_symmetry.space_group_name_H-M   'P 1'
#
loop_
_entity.id
_entity.type
_entity.pdbx_description
1 polymer ?
#
loop_
_entity_poly.entity_id
_entity_poly.type
_entity_poly.pdbx_seq_one_letter_code
_entity_poly.pdbx_strand_id
1 'polypeptide(L)'
;MPTDSDAAGQARPRLGAVSFQHRFGSSLNQHVHLHACVTDGVFERPTDGGGVTFHAARPLIASDLAAVTQRVRLRLVRWFRRKGFLSREAAADMLTWQHSGFSVDASVRISLADRDVPVYFQSLEHLLRYCARPAFALNRLSVVPGTGHRPERVRYTLPRHNRGNWVGPGRSRKSTRPGASGVIELTPFEFLD
;
A
#
# COMPACT_ATOMS: atom_id res chain seq x y z
N MET A 1 16.67 -25.31 11.54
CA MET A 1 16.42 -25.65 10.12
C MET A 1 15.55 -26.87 10.13
N PRO A 2 14.26 -26.83 9.74
CA PRO A 2 13.55 -28.08 9.49
C PRO A 2 14.06 -28.65 8.18
N THR A 3 14.40 -29.89 8.20
CA THR A 3 14.90 -30.67 7.07
C THR A 3 13.78 -30.90 6.05
N ASP A 4 14.08 -30.66 4.79
CA ASP A 4 13.17 -30.69 3.64
C ASP A 4 12.74 -32.12 3.21
N SER A 5 12.82 -33.12 4.08
CA SER A 5 12.68 -34.52 3.68
C SER A 5 11.30 -35.17 3.82
N ASP A 6 10.28 -34.49 4.38
CA ASP A 6 8.99 -35.14 4.67
C ASP A 6 7.79 -34.69 3.82
N ALA A 7 7.98 -34.06 2.65
CA ALA A 7 6.91 -33.52 1.83
C ALA A 7 6.87 -34.08 0.40
N ALA A 8 7.49 -35.21 0.12
CA ALA A 8 7.37 -35.89 -1.17
C ALA A 8 6.01 -36.60 -1.23
N GLY A 9 4.98 -35.93 -1.79
CA GLY A 9 3.71 -36.57 -2.11
C GLY A 9 2.45 -35.78 -1.79
N GLN A 10 2.50 -34.69 -1.01
CA GLN A 10 1.31 -33.91 -0.72
C GLN A 10 1.27 -32.62 -1.55
N ALA A 11 0.31 -32.51 -2.46
CA ALA A 11 0.09 -31.29 -3.22
C ALA A 11 -0.19 -30.13 -2.25
N ARG A 12 0.67 -29.09 -2.28
CA ARG A 12 0.49 -27.90 -1.44
C ARG A 12 -0.31 -26.87 -2.19
N PRO A 13 -1.49 -26.45 -1.69
CA PRO A 13 -2.26 -25.39 -2.28
C PRO A 13 -1.45 -24.07 -2.35
N ARG A 14 -1.55 -23.35 -3.46
CA ARG A 14 -0.85 -22.09 -3.69
C ARG A 14 -1.81 -20.94 -3.84
N LEU A 15 -1.51 -19.84 -3.16
CA LEU A 15 -2.23 -18.58 -3.27
C LEU A 15 -1.59 -17.74 -4.37
N GLY A 16 -2.42 -17.15 -5.24
CA GLY A 16 -1.99 -16.12 -6.19
C GLY A 16 -2.08 -14.74 -5.53
N ALA A 17 -1.01 -13.96 -5.58
CA ALA A 17 -1.03 -12.59 -5.07
C ALA A 17 -0.03 -11.72 -5.82
N VAL A 18 -0.37 -10.45 -6.00
CA VAL A 18 0.53 -9.38 -6.42
C VAL A 18 0.39 -8.22 -5.44
N SER A 19 1.51 -7.62 -5.05
CA SER A 19 1.50 -6.48 -4.13
C SER A 19 2.34 -5.32 -4.67
N PHE A 20 1.88 -4.11 -4.38
CA PHE A 20 2.50 -2.85 -4.77
C PHE A 20 2.79 -2.07 -3.50
N GLN A 21 4.06 -1.72 -3.29
CA GLN A 21 4.47 -0.91 -2.15
C GLN A 21 4.46 0.57 -2.53
N HIS A 22 3.71 1.36 -1.77
CA HIS A 22 3.69 2.81 -1.89
C HIS A 22 4.35 3.44 -0.67
N ARG A 23 5.19 4.44 -0.89
CA ARG A 23 5.90 5.16 0.19
C ARG A 23 5.26 6.50 0.51
N PHE A 24 4.50 7.05 -0.42
CA PHE A 24 3.92 8.38 -0.32
C PHE A 24 2.40 8.34 -0.52
N GLY A 25 1.73 9.20 0.20
CA GLY A 25 0.34 9.54 -0.10
C GLY A 25 0.23 10.49 -1.30
N SER A 26 -1.00 10.73 -1.74
CA SER A 26 -1.27 11.60 -2.90
C SER A 26 -0.92 13.10 -2.68
N SER A 27 -0.55 13.47 -1.46
CA SER A 27 -0.03 14.80 -1.09
C SER A 27 1.49 14.84 -0.95
N LEU A 28 2.22 13.85 -1.45
CA LEU A 28 3.67 13.65 -1.27
C LEU A 28 4.10 13.53 0.21
N ASN A 29 3.16 13.30 1.10
CA ASN A 29 3.46 13.01 2.50
C ASN A 29 3.95 11.57 2.63
N GLN A 30 4.89 11.34 3.52
CA GLN A 30 5.32 9.98 3.86
C GLN A 30 4.13 9.18 4.39
N HIS A 31 3.76 8.16 3.64
CA HIS A 31 2.65 7.28 3.95
C HIS A 31 2.90 5.91 3.35
N VAL A 32 3.60 5.07 4.10
CA VAL A 32 3.93 3.72 3.63
C VAL A 32 2.70 2.84 3.71
N HIS A 33 2.29 2.30 2.56
CA HIS A 33 1.17 1.38 2.49
C HIS A 33 1.36 0.36 1.36
N LEU A 34 0.61 -0.73 1.44
CA LEU A 34 0.64 -1.82 0.47
C LEU A 34 -0.74 -1.98 -0.15
N HIS A 35 -0.80 -2.00 -1.47
CA HIS A 35 -1.95 -2.53 -2.18
C HIS A 35 -1.64 -3.98 -2.55
N ALA A 36 -2.50 -4.91 -2.19
CA ALA A 36 -2.36 -6.31 -2.54
C ALA A 36 -3.62 -6.80 -3.24
N CYS A 37 -3.45 -7.35 -4.43
CA CYS A 37 -4.49 -8.08 -5.13
C CYS A 37 -4.23 -9.58 -4.89
N VAL A 38 -5.18 -10.25 -4.29
CA VAL A 38 -5.04 -11.65 -3.83
C VAL A 38 -6.18 -12.46 -4.43
N THR A 39 -5.86 -13.66 -4.92
CA THR A 39 -6.90 -14.58 -5.42
C THR A 39 -7.82 -15.00 -4.27
N ASP A 40 -9.10 -15.09 -4.55
CA ASP A 40 -10.14 -15.47 -3.59
C ASP A 40 -10.23 -17.00 -3.45
N GLY A 41 -9.10 -17.64 -3.22
CA GLY A 41 -8.95 -19.07 -3.11
C GLY A 41 -7.53 -19.53 -3.38
N VAL A 42 -7.35 -20.82 -3.43
CA VAL A 42 -6.06 -21.46 -3.63
C VAL A 42 -6.07 -22.39 -4.84
N PHE A 43 -4.94 -22.51 -5.48
CA PHE A 43 -4.72 -23.42 -6.60
C PHE A 43 -4.00 -24.66 -6.11
N GLU A 44 -4.53 -25.81 -6.46
CA GLU A 44 -3.92 -27.11 -6.19
C GLU A 44 -3.55 -27.82 -7.48
N ARG A 45 -2.35 -28.35 -7.54
CA ARG A 45 -1.93 -29.22 -8.63
C ARG A 45 -2.01 -30.66 -8.14
N PRO A 46 -2.84 -31.51 -8.76
CA PRO A 46 -2.88 -32.93 -8.42
C PRO A 46 -1.53 -33.60 -8.63
N THR A 47 -1.24 -34.62 -7.84
CA THR A 47 0.01 -35.39 -7.90
C THR A 47 0.07 -36.33 -9.12
N ASP A 48 -1.06 -36.61 -9.74
CA ASP A 48 -1.21 -37.48 -10.92
C ASP A 48 -0.93 -36.79 -12.25
N GLY A 49 -0.49 -35.52 -12.22
CA GLY A 49 -0.20 -34.77 -13.43
C GLY A 49 -1.41 -34.16 -14.13
N GLY A 50 -2.58 -34.21 -13.50
CA GLY A 50 -3.81 -33.53 -13.96
C GLY A 50 -3.68 -32.01 -13.97
N GLY A 51 -4.74 -31.34 -14.44
CA GLY A 51 -4.83 -29.87 -14.48
C GLY A 51 -4.81 -29.24 -13.08
N VAL A 52 -4.66 -27.93 -13.04
CA VAL A 52 -4.73 -27.16 -11.77
C VAL A 52 -6.20 -26.99 -11.36
N THR A 53 -6.52 -27.32 -10.12
CA THR A 53 -7.86 -27.12 -9.52
C THR A 53 -7.86 -25.87 -8.67
N PHE A 54 -8.89 -25.04 -8.84
CA PHE A 54 -9.11 -23.87 -7.99
C PHE A 54 -10.13 -24.17 -6.88
N HIS A 55 -9.75 -23.95 -5.65
CA HIS A 55 -10.60 -24.07 -4.47
C HIS A 55 -10.93 -22.66 -3.96
N ALA A 56 -12.17 -22.25 -4.14
CA ALA A 56 -12.64 -20.94 -3.70
C ALA A 56 -12.62 -20.82 -2.19
N ALA A 57 -12.16 -19.69 -1.67
CA ALA A 57 -12.27 -19.37 -0.26
C ALA A 57 -13.71 -18.95 0.12
N ARG A 58 -14.06 -19.11 1.39
CA ARG A 58 -15.27 -18.48 1.90
C ARG A 58 -15.14 -16.95 1.89
N PRO A 59 -16.23 -16.20 1.84
CA PRO A 59 -16.19 -14.75 1.98
C PRO A 59 -15.49 -14.31 3.26
N LEU A 60 -14.68 -13.26 3.17
CA LEU A 60 -14.03 -12.66 4.33
C LEU A 60 -15.06 -11.94 5.19
N ILE A 61 -14.93 -12.11 6.50
CA ILE A 61 -15.75 -11.41 7.50
C ILE A 61 -14.89 -10.45 8.32
N ALA A 62 -15.50 -9.53 9.04
CA ALA A 62 -14.79 -8.51 9.81
C ALA A 62 -13.78 -9.08 10.81
N SER A 63 -14.05 -10.22 11.41
CA SER A 63 -13.14 -10.90 12.33
C SER A 63 -11.87 -11.42 11.65
N ASP A 64 -11.94 -11.82 10.37
CA ASP A 64 -10.76 -12.24 9.61
C ASP A 64 -9.83 -11.06 9.39
N LEU A 65 -10.38 -9.90 8.99
CA LEU A 65 -9.62 -8.68 8.79
C LEU A 65 -8.98 -8.19 10.10
N ALA A 66 -9.72 -8.24 11.21
CA ALA A 66 -9.20 -7.93 12.52
C ALA A 66 -8.03 -8.85 12.91
N ALA A 67 -8.16 -10.16 12.66
CA ALA A 67 -7.11 -11.13 12.92
C ALA A 67 -5.87 -10.89 12.05
N VAL A 68 -6.03 -10.58 10.78
CA VAL A 68 -4.92 -10.22 9.87
C VAL A 68 -4.24 -8.96 10.36
N THR A 69 -4.98 -7.90 10.65
CA THR A 69 -4.46 -6.63 11.17
C THR A 69 -3.63 -6.85 12.42
N GLN A 70 -4.15 -7.63 13.37
CA GLN A 70 -3.45 -7.95 14.61
C GLN A 70 -2.16 -8.73 14.35
N ARG A 71 -2.18 -9.71 13.45
CA ARG A 71 -0.98 -10.48 13.09
C ARG A 71 0.09 -9.61 12.44
N VAL A 72 -0.29 -8.74 11.49
CA VAL A 72 0.61 -7.80 10.83
C VAL A 72 1.26 -6.88 11.87
N ARG A 73 0.45 -6.26 12.72
CA ARG A 73 0.88 -5.37 13.80
C ARG A 73 1.94 -6.04 14.68
N LEU A 74 1.62 -7.20 15.25
CA LEU A 74 2.53 -7.90 16.16
C LEU A 74 3.84 -8.32 15.48
N ARG A 75 3.77 -8.76 14.22
CA ARG A 75 4.96 -9.17 13.46
C ARG A 75 5.86 -7.98 13.14
N LEU A 76 5.29 -6.85 12.72
CA LEU A 76 6.04 -5.64 12.36
C LEU A 76 6.68 -5.00 13.60
N VAL A 77 5.92 -4.81 14.68
CA VAL A 77 6.48 -4.24 15.93
C VAL A 77 7.61 -5.13 16.47
N ARG A 78 7.43 -6.44 16.45
CA ARG A 78 8.49 -7.40 16.84
C ARG A 78 9.71 -7.31 15.94
N TRP A 79 9.50 -7.16 14.63
CA TRP A 79 10.58 -7.04 13.66
C TRP A 79 11.36 -5.73 13.87
N PHE A 80 10.68 -4.58 14.02
CA PHE A 80 11.31 -3.29 14.28
C PHE A 80 12.14 -3.32 15.57
N ARG A 81 11.59 -3.93 16.62
CA ARG A 81 12.33 -4.11 17.88
C ARG A 81 13.60 -4.95 17.68
N ARG A 82 13.51 -6.08 16.99
CA ARG A 82 14.67 -6.93 16.71
C ARG A 82 15.74 -6.25 15.86
N LYS A 83 15.35 -5.34 15.00
CA LYS A 83 16.26 -4.56 14.15
C LYS A 83 16.79 -3.30 14.83
N GLY A 84 16.39 -3.01 16.05
CA GLY A 84 16.83 -1.83 16.79
C GLY A 84 16.14 -0.51 16.36
N PHE A 85 15.12 -0.57 15.51
CA PHE A 85 14.35 0.62 15.09
C PHE A 85 13.37 1.10 16.17
N LEU A 86 12.99 0.23 17.11
CA LEU A 86 12.15 0.55 18.24
C LEU A 86 12.79 0.04 19.52
N SER A 87 12.79 0.87 20.57
CA SER A 87 13.11 0.42 21.92
C SER A 87 12.04 -0.55 22.43
N ARG A 88 12.32 -1.24 23.53
CA ARG A 88 11.35 -2.12 24.19
C ARG A 88 10.13 -1.35 24.68
N GLU A 89 10.38 -0.19 25.26
CA GLU A 89 9.36 0.72 25.82
C GLU A 89 8.48 1.30 24.70
N ALA A 90 9.10 1.82 23.62
CA ALA A 90 8.38 2.32 22.47
C ALA A 90 7.53 1.23 21.78
N ALA A 91 8.04 0.02 21.69
CA ALA A 91 7.28 -1.11 21.14
C ALA A 91 6.08 -1.47 22.04
N ALA A 92 6.26 -1.44 23.36
CA ALA A 92 5.18 -1.70 24.32
C ALA A 92 4.11 -0.59 24.23
N ASP A 93 4.52 0.67 24.18
CA ASP A 93 3.63 1.82 24.04
C ASP A 93 2.81 1.74 22.73
N MET A 94 3.46 1.50 21.59
CA MET A 94 2.76 1.30 20.33
C MET A 94 1.70 0.20 20.38
N LEU A 95 1.90 -0.84 21.16
CA LEU A 95 0.93 -1.92 21.30
C LEU A 95 -0.31 -1.52 22.13
N THR A 96 -0.26 -0.41 22.87
CA THR A 96 -1.42 0.14 23.58
C THR A 96 -2.30 1.03 22.70
N TRP A 97 -1.75 1.57 21.61
CA TRP A 97 -2.49 2.45 20.71
C TRP A 97 -3.59 1.71 20.00
N GLN A 98 -4.70 2.40 19.77
CA GLN A 98 -5.76 1.87 18.92
C GLN A 98 -5.16 1.58 17.54
N HIS A 99 -5.21 0.32 17.12
CA HIS A 99 -4.65 -0.18 15.87
C HIS A 99 -3.12 0.02 15.67
N SER A 100 -2.39 0.65 16.60
CA SER A 100 -0.96 0.99 16.50
C SER A 100 -0.57 1.63 15.15
N GLY A 101 -1.48 2.36 14.52
CA GLY A 101 -1.27 2.91 13.17
C GLY A 101 -1.39 1.89 12.03
N PHE A 102 -1.78 0.65 12.31
CA PHE A 102 -1.99 -0.39 11.29
C PHE A 102 -3.47 -0.55 10.99
N SER A 103 -3.81 -0.55 9.70
CA SER A 103 -5.15 -0.86 9.20
C SER A 103 -5.07 -1.80 8.01
N VAL A 104 -6.06 -2.64 7.84
CA VAL A 104 -6.25 -3.48 6.66
C VAL A 104 -7.68 -3.27 6.17
N ASP A 105 -7.81 -2.94 4.90
CA ASP A 105 -9.09 -2.85 4.21
C ASP A 105 -9.14 -3.90 3.09
N ALA A 106 -10.24 -4.60 2.96
CA ALA A 106 -10.52 -5.55 1.89
C ALA A 106 -11.96 -5.39 1.39
N SER A 107 -12.44 -4.15 1.31
CA SER A 107 -13.78 -3.81 0.82
C SER A 107 -13.93 -4.00 -0.68
N VAL A 108 -12.82 -3.96 -1.43
CA VAL A 108 -12.85 -4.13 -2.89
C VAL A 108 -12.71 -5.60 -3.23
N ARG A 109 -13.74 -6.14 -3.89
CA ARG A 109 -13.77 -7.50 -4.41
C ARG A 109 -14.25 -7.49 -5.86
N ILE A 110 -13.56 -8.22 -6.72
CA ILE A 110 -13.97 -8.43 -8.11
C ILE A 110 -14.33 -9.90 -8.25
N SER A 111 -15.59 -10.19 -8.63
CA SER A 111 -16.09 -11.55 -8.76
C SER A 111 -16.28 -11.93 -10.23
N LEU A 112 -15.92 -13.17 -10.57
CA LEU A 112 -16.24 -13.77 -11.89
C LEU A 112 -17.75 -14.02 -12.06
N ALA A 113 -18.55 -13.91 -10.99
CA ALA A 113 -20.00 -14.05 -11.09
C ALA A 113 -20.68 -12.89 -11.82
N ASP A 114 -20.03 -11.72 -11.90
CA ASP A 114 -20.44 -10.61 -12.77
C ASP A 114 -20.04 -10.91 -14.21
N ARG A 115 -20.69 -11.94 -14.79
CA ARG A 115 -20.31 -12.67 -16.00
C ARG A 115 -20.42 -11.93 -17.34
N ASP A 116 -20.50 -10.62 -17.34
CA ASP A 116 -20.12 -9.89 -18.55
C ASP A 116 -18.60 -9.83 -18.61
N VAL A 117 -18.02 -10.82 -19.24
CA VAL A 117 -16.56 -11.00 -19.37
C VAL A 117 -15.80 -9.71 -19.69
N PRO A 118 -16.30 -8.81 -20.57
CA PRO A 118 -15.64 -7.51 -20.81
C PRO A 118 -15.60 -6.62 -19.56
N VAL A 119 -16.67 -6.56 -18.80
CA VAL A 119 -16.78 -5.69 -17.59
C VAL A 119 -15.86 -6.20 -16.48
N TYR A 120 -15.74 -7.50 -16.31
CA TYR A 120 -14.81 -8.12 -15.37
C TYR A 120 -13.35 -7.74 -15.66
N PHE A 121 -12.91 -7.94 -16.90
CA PHE A 121 -11.53 -7.60 -17.27
C PHE A 121 -11.24 -6.11 -17.16
N GLN A 122 -12.17 -5.24 -17.52
CA GLN A 122 -12.04 -3.81 -17.35
C GLN A 122 -11.94 -3.42 -15.87
N SER A 123 -12.74 -4.04 -15.00
CA SER A 123 -12.72 -3.78 -13.56
C SER A 123 -11.40 -4.24 -12.93
N LEU A 124 -10.91 -5.42 -13.31
CA LEU A 124 -9.63 -5.94 -12.84
C LEU A 124 -8.46 -5.08 -13.34
N GLU A 125 -8.47 -4.71 -14.61
CA GLU A 125 -7.47 -3.82 -15.19
C GLU A 125 -7.46 -2.46 -14.48
N HIS A 126 -8.63 -1.88 -14.23
CA HIS A 126 -8.77 -0.62 -13.50
C HIS A 126 -8.21 -0.73 -12.08
N LEU A 127 -8.51 -1.81 -11.37
CA LEU A 127 -7.98 -2.07 -10.04
C LEU A 127 -6.46 -2.21 -10.05
N LEU A 128 -5.91 -3.00 -10.98
CA LEU A 128 -4.46 -3.18 -11.09
C LEU A 128 -3.75 -1.89 -11.48
N ARG A 129 -4.31 -1.11 -12.40
CA ARG A 129 -3.81 0.23 -12.75
C ARG A 129 -3.85 1.18 -11.55
N TYR A 130 -4.91 1.11 -10.74
CA TYR A 130 -4.98 1.89 -9.51
C TYR A 130 -3.89 1.47 -8.52
N CYS A 131 -3.71 0.19 -8.29
CA CYS A 131 -2.68 -0.35 -7.39
C CYS A 131 -1.25 -0.08 -7.89
N ALA A 132 -1.03 -0.11 -9.21
CA ALA A 132 0.28 0.16 -9.81
C ALA A 132 0.57 1.64 -10.04
N ARG A 133 -0.36 2.54 -9.66
CA ARG A 133 -0.20 3.98 -9.88
C ARG A 133 1.06 4.48 -9.20
N PRO A 134 1.89 5.29 -9.88
CA PRO A 134 3.05 5.93 -9.25
C PRO A 134 2.60 6.88 -8.14
N ALA A 135 3.48 7.12 -7.18
CA ALA A 135 3.22 7.98 -6.02
C ALA A 135 2.71 9.38 -6.40
N PHE A 136 3.15 9.86 -7.55
CA PHE A 136 2.74 11.16 -8.08
C PHE A 136 2.43 11.06 -9.58
N ALA A 137 1.46 11.85 -10.01
CA ALA A 137 1.09 11.93 -11.42
C ALA A 137 2.05 12.88 -12.15
N LEU A 138 2.75 12.38 -13.16
CA LEU A 138 3.75 13.15 -13.92
C LEU A 138 3.15 14.41 -14.56
N ASN A 139 1.89 14.40 -14.98
CA ASN A 139 1.19 15.56 -15.52
C ASN A 139 0.95 16.69 -14.50
N ARG A 140 1.24 16.45 -13.23
CA ARG A 140 1.16 17.44 -12.13
C ARG A 140 2.53 17.95 -11.70
N LEU A 141 3.58 17.40 -12.29
CA LEU A 141 4.95 17.73 -12.02
C LEU A 141 5.45 18.69 -13.09
N SER A 142 6.09 19.77 -12.69
CA SER A 142 6.75 20.70 -13.59
C SER A 142 8.03 21.24 -12.97
N VAL A 143 8.96 21.62 -13.82
CA VAL A 143 10.19 22.27 -13.40
C VAL A 143 10.00 23.77 -13.54
N VAL A 144 10.35 24.52 -12.50
CA VAL A 144 10.41 25.97 -12.51
C VAL A 144 11.87 26.38 -12.63
N PRO A 145 12.25 26.96 -13.76
CA PRO A 145 13.65 27.37 -13.96
C PRO A 145 14.10 28.35 -12.89
N GLY A 146 15.33 28.22 -12.47
CA GLY A 146 15.97 29.18 -11.60
C GLY A 146 16.16 30.55 -12.32
N THR A 147 16.03 31.63 -11.58
CA THR A 147 16.28 32.99 -12.08
C THR A 147 17.21 33.75 -11.14
N GLY A 148 18.34 34.21 -11.65
CA GLY A 148 19.33 34.97 -10.87
C GLY A 148 19.82 34.17 -9.65
N HIS A 149 19.47 34.61 -8.44
CA HIS A 149 19.88 33.95 -7.18
C HIS A 149 18.89 32.87 -6.70
N ARG A 150 17.81 32.61 -7.42
CA ARG A 150 16.84 31.57 -7.06
C ARG A 150 17.19 30.28 -7.77
N PRO A 151 17.39 29.17 -7.03
CA PRO A 151 17.65 27.87 -7.63
C PRO A 151 16.42 27.35 -8.37
N GLU A 152 16.65 26.42 -9.30
CA GLU A 152 15.61 25.63 -9.94
C GLU A 152 14.75 24.91 -8.90
N ARG A 153 13.44 24.79 -9.16
CA ARG A 153 12.49 24.11 -8.30
C ARG A 153 11.64 23.11 -9.05
N VAL A 154 11.32 22.04 -8.36
CA VAL A 154 10.30 21.08 -8.78
C VAL A 154 8.98 21.53 -8.19
N ARG A 155 7.98 21.71 -9.05
CA ARG A 155 6.63 22.11 -8.67
C ARG A 155 5.70 20.92 -8.86
N TYR A 156 4.95 20.59 -7.81
CA TYR A 156 3.91 19.57 -7.84
C TYR A 156 2.55 20.19 -7.49
N THR A 157 1.56 19.99 -8.39
CA THR A 157 0.19 20.48 -8.17
C THR A 157 -0.65 19.40 -7.49
N LEU A 158 -1.11 19.67 -6.28
CA LEU A 158 -1.94 18.74 -5.52
C LEU A 158 -3.29 18.48 -6.19
N PRO A 159 -3.82 17.23 -6.07
CA PRO A 159 -5.20 16.94 -6.43
C PRO A 159 -6.17 17.86 -5.69
N ARG A 160 -7.30 18.20 -6.31
CA ARG A 160 -8.28 19.14 -5.71
C ARG A 160 -8.73 18.73 -4.32
N HIS A 161 -8.98 17.43 -4.09
CA HIS A 161 -9.43 16.88 -2.80
C HIS A 161 -8.36 16.92 -1.71
N ASN A 162 -7.08 17.09 -2.05
CA ASN A 162 -5.95 17.10 -1.09
C ASN A 162 -5.38 18.48 -0.80
N ARG A 163 -5.89 19.52 -1.46
CA ARG A 163 -5.36 20.89 -1.31
C ARG A 163 -5.45 21.42 0.12
N GLY A 164 -6.45 20.96 0.90
CA GLY A 164 -6.65 21.35 2.30
C GLY A 164 -5.81 20.58 3.33
N ASN A 165 -5.29 19.42 2.99
CA ASN A 165 -4.71 18.46 3.93
C ASN A 165 -3.18 18.35 3.88
N TRP A 166 -2.50 19.23 3.14
CA TRP A 166 -1.05 19.16 3.03
C TRP A 166 -0.36 19.55 4.34
N VAL A 167 0.54 18.70 4.83
CA VAL A 167 1.29 18.81 6.10
C VAL A 167 2.80 18.70 5.86
N GLY A 168 3.31 19.21 4.75
CA GLY A 168 4.73 19.11 4.39
C GLY A 168 5.63 20.20 4.97
N PRO A 169 6.94 20.13 4.72
CA PRO A 169 7.91 21.15 5.14
C PRO A 169 7.51 22.54 4.61
N GLY A 170 7.69 23.55 5.44
CA GLY A 170 7.32 24.95 5.15
C GLY A 170 5.92 25.37 5.65
N ARG A 171 5.13 24.48 6.23
CA ARG A 171 3.87 24.83 6.87
C ARG A 171 4.09 25.14 8.36
N SER A 172 4.06 26.42 8.69
CA SER A 172 3.95 26.84 10.09
C SER A 172 2.65 26.32 10.69
N ARG A 173 2.69 25.69 11.88
CA ARG A 173 1.51 25.26 12.64
C ARG A 173 0.46 26.37 12.89
N LYS A 174 0.82 27.62 12.67
CA LYS A 174 -0.04 28.81 12.87
C LYS A 174 -0.80 29.23 11.62
N SER A 175 -0.55 28.66 10.44
CA SER A 175 -1.28 29.02 9.22
C SER A 175 -2.55 28.17 9.12
N THR A 176 -3.66 28.73 9.59
CA THR A 176 -5.02 28.19 9.40
C THR A 176 -5.54 28.36 7.97
N ARG A 177 -4.81 29.07 7.11
CA ARG A 177 -5.15 29.18 5.70
C ARG A 177 -4.49 28.00 4.95
N PRO A 178 -5.27 27.12 4.26
CA PRO A 178 -4.70 26.23 3.27
C PRO A 178 -3.89 27.09 2.31
N GLY A 179 -2.68 26.68 1.99
CA GLY A 179 -1.90 27.34 0.95
C GLY A 179 -2.82 27.45 -0.27
N ALA A 180 -3.22 28.68 -0.62
CA ALA A 180 -4.27 28.95 -1.57
C ALA A 180 -4.02 28.37 -2.96
N SER A 181 -2.79 27.94 -3.24
CA SER A 181 -2.36 27.44 -4.55
C SER A 181 -2.54 25.92 -4.74
N GLY A 182 -2.57 25.11 -3.68
CA GLY A 182 -2.49 23.65 -3.79
C GLY A 182 -1.25 23.19 -4.55
N VAL A 183 -0.16 23.91 -4.42
CA VAL A 183 1.13 23.67 -5.08
C VAL A 183 2.20 23.48 -4.04
N ILE A 184 3.04 22.47 -4.26
CA ILE A 184 4.26 22.19 -3.47
C ILE A 184 5.44 22.57 -4.37
N GLU A 185 6.36 23.37 -3.86
CA GLU A 185 7.62 23.67 -4.53
C GLU A 185 8.78 23.23 -3.64
N LEU A 186 9.62 22.39 -4.20
CA LEU A 186 10.80 21.81 -3.56
C LEU A 186 12.01 22.06 -4.44
N THR A 187 13.19 22.12 -3.86
CA THR A 187 14.42 21.98 -4.66
C THR A 187 14.50 20.55 -5.21
N PRO A 188 15.27 20.30 -6.30
CA PRO A 188 15.44 18.94 -6.81
C PRO A 188 15.95 17.97 -5.75
N PHE A 189 16.80 18.39 -4.83
CA PHE A 189 17.30 17.56 -3.73
C PHE A 189 16.22 17.25 -2.70
N GLU A 190 15.45 18.25 -2.25
CA GLU A 190 14.32 18.04 -1.33
C GLU A 190 13.22 17.15 -1.93
N PHE A 191 13.17 17.03 -3.26
CA PHE A 191 12.22 16.17 -3.94
C PHE A 191 12.69 14.70 -3.99
N LEU A 192 14.00 14.47 -3.93
CA LEU A 192 14.61 13.14 -4.00
C LEU A 192 14.82 12.50 -2.62
N ASP A 193 14.89 13.30 -1.55
CA ASP A 193 14.99 12.84 -0.16
C ASP A 193 13.63 12.37 0.38
#